data_4fb3eee9496d983ff109dbc0ac96bb18
#
_entry.id   4fb3eee9496d983ff109dbc0ac96bb18
#
_cell.length_a   1.000
_cell.length_b   1.000
_cell.length_c   1.000
_cell.angle_alpha   90.00
_cell.angle_beta   90.00
_cell.angle_gamma   90.00
#
_symmetry.space_group_name_H-M   'P 1'
#
loop_
_entity.id
_entity.type
_entity.pdbx_description
1 polymer ?
#
loop_
_entity_poly.entity_id
_entity_poly.type
_entity_poly.pdbx_seq_one_letter_code
_entity_poly.pdbx_strand_id
1 'polypeptide(L)'
;MAADPLRRVRRGPLLVLVTGSMLAVAATLPAAAPIAGSAQSRSTIGRTWPIAEPDALAEIEAKVATLPSDMSKAFGPRDKWSALKAAPLGVAGADRVRSVVPFYTLDFDITLPGGKTLYPKGFAFNPLTYVKLPQRLVVVHRQDLGWALRSARASDFILLAALGAQNGDAIDLSEKTGRSIYILEERVKQRLGLTVAPVIVEQSGTRLVLTEYGPKSRAAATAAKGATR
;
A
#
# COMPACT_ATOMS: atom_id res chain seq x y z
N MET A 1 35.48 -25.68 -55.25
CA MET A 1 36.07 -26.84 -54.56
C MET A 1 35.41 -26.93 -53.18
N ALA A 2 34.62 -27.96 -53.10
CA ALA A 2 34.35 -28.95 -52.09
C ALA A 2 33.67 -28.31 -50.80
N ALA A 3 32.39 -28.42 -50.61
CA ALA A 3 31.59 -29.57 -50.18
C ALA A 3 32.17 -30.24 -48.94
N ASP A 4 31.41 -30.22 -47.82
CA ASP A 4 30.62 -31.36 -47.46
C ASP A 4 30.01 -31.31 -46.04
N PRO A 5 29.20 -32.25 -45.64
CA PRO A 5 27.80 -32.08 -45.30
C PRO A 5 27.43 -32.53 -43.87
N LEU A 6 26.21 -32.19 -43.53
CA LEU A 6 25.23 -32.86 -42.67
C LEU A 6 25.63 -34.15 -41.92
N ARG A 7 25.50 -34.17 -40.61
CA ARG A 7 25.17 -35.39 -39.86
C ARG A 7 23.98 -35.18 -38.93
N ARG A 8 22.82 -35.53 -39.45
CA ARG A 8 21.62 -35.83 -38.67
C ARG A 8 21.86 -37.11 -37.87
N VAL A 9 21.79 -37.03 -36.55
CA VAL A 9 21.63 -38.22 -35.72
C VAL A 9 20.21 -38.26 -35.21
N ARG A 10 19.38 -39.06 -35.88
CA ARG A 10 18.11 -39.57 -35.37
C ARG A 10 18.41 -40.52 -34.22
N ARG A 11 17.93 -40.26 -33.03
CA ARG A 11 17.79 -41.26 -31.98
C ARG A 11 16.30 -41.49 -31.75
N GLY A 12 15.87 -42.71 -32.08
CA GLY A 12 14.51 -43.18 -31.91
C GLY A 12 14.17 -43.45 -30.45
N PRO A 13 12.89 -43.57 -30.14
CA PRO A 13 12.43 -43.81 -28.77
C PRO A 13 12.65 -45.26 -28.36
N LEU A 14 13.40 -45.47 -27.31
CA LEU A 14 13.50 -46.77 -26.65
C LEU A 14 12.30 -46.94 -25.71
N LEU A 15 11.35 -47.74 -26.16
CA LEU A 15 10.19 -48.15 -25.38
C LEU A 15 10.64 -49.21 -24.36
N VAL A 16 10.84 -48.83 -23.10
CA VAL A 16 11.06 -49.78 -22.00
C VAL A 16 9.72 -50.02 -21.31
N LEU A 17 9.18 -51.19 -21.60
CA LEU A 17 7.99 -51.76 -20.92
C LEU A 17 8.44 -52.34 -19.63
N VAL A 18 8.24 -51.65 -18.51
CA VAL A 18 8.42 -52.19 -17.17
C VAL A 18 7.04 -52.57 -16.61
N THR A 19 6.77 -53.87 -16.70
CA THR A 19 5.67 -54.52 -15.96
C THR A 19 6.12 -54.65 -14.50
N GLY A 20 5.74 -53.69 -13.69
CA GLY A 20 5.96 -53.70 -12.24
C GLY A 20 4.68 -53.98 -11.49
N SER A 21 4.64 -55.10 -10.81
CA SER A 21 3.56 -55.62 -9.95
C SER A 21 3.05 -54.53 -8.98
N MET A 22 1.77 -54.25 -9.04
CA MET A 22 1.05 -53.47 -8.03
C MET A 22 0.97 -54.29 -6.73
N LEU A 23 1.84 -54.00 -5.79
CA LEU A 23 1.65 -54.42 -4.41
C LEU A 23 0.79 -53.33 -3.73
N ALA A 24 -0.49 -53.63 -3.56
CA ALA A 24 -1.42 -52.77 -2.82
C ALA A 24 -1.06 -52.85 -1.33
N VAL A 25 -0.25 -51.92 -0.86
CA VAL A 25 -0.09 -51.69 0.58
C VAL A 25 -1.29 -50.83 1.04
N ALA A 26 -2.25 -51.48 1.68
CA ALA A 26 -3.31 -50.79 2.41
C ALA A 26 -2.68 -50.05 3.60
N ALA A 27 -2.34 -48.78 3.40
CA ALA A 27 -1.95 -47.89 4.48
C ALA A 27 -3.21 -47.60 5.32
N THR A 28 -3.37 -48.32 6.41
CA THR A 28 -4.28 -47.94 7.48
C THR A 28 -3.77 -46.62 8.09
N LEU A 29 -4.39 -45.51 7.72
CA LEU A 29 -4.18 -44.24 8.39
C LEU A 29 -4.64 -44.42 9.85
N PRO A 30 -3.78 -44.18 10.85
CA PRO A 30 -4.25 -44.09 12.22
C PRO A 30 -5.20 -42.91 12.30
N ALA A 31 -6.44 -43.18 12.73
CA ALA A 31 -7.38 -42.15 13.08
C ALA A 31 -6.70 -41.19 14.05
N ALA A 32 -6.53 -39.94 13.67
CA ALA A 32 -6.04 -38.90 14.54
C ALA A 32 -6.96 -38.86 15.75
N ALA A 33 -6.49 -39.31 16.89
CA ALA A 33 -7.19 -39.10 18.14
C ALA A 33 -7.42 -37.59 18.31
N PRO A 34 -8.63 -37.15 18.72
CA PRO A 34 -8.85 -35.77 19.03
C PRO A 34 -7.81 -35.37 20.07
N ILE A 35 -7.02 -34.35 19.75
CA ILE A 35 -6.12 -33.73 20.72
C ILE A 35 -7.05 -33.22 21.81
N ALA A 36 -7.14 -33.98 22.91
CA ALA A 36 -7.78 -33.52 24.11
C ALA A 36 -7.05 -32.25 24.49
N GLY A 37 -7.71 -31.09 24.29
CA GLY A 37 -7.17 -29.82 24.68
C GLY A 37 -6.69 -29.99 26.11
N SER A 38 -5.40 -29.72 26.32
CA SER A 38 -4.81 -29.73 27.65
C SER A 38 -5.67 -28.77 28.49
N ALA A 39 -6.49 -29.35 29.36
CA ALA A 39 -7.19 -28.56 30.35
C ALA A 39 -6.08 -27.87 31.15
N GLN A 40 -5.92 -26.55 30.86
CA GLN A 40 -5.02 -25.75 31.68
C GLN A 40 -5.52 -25.86 33.11
N SER A 41 -4.83 -26.61 33.94
CA SER A 41 -5.14 -26.66 35.34
C SER A 41 -4.86 -25.28 35.94
N ARG A 42 -5.93 -24.50 36.07
CA ARG A 42 -5.88 -23.21 36.75
C ARG A 42 -5.65 -23.51 38.22
N SER A 43 -4.42 -23.35 38.66
CA SER A 43 -4.06 -23.36 40.09
C SER A 43 -4.38 -21.96 40.63
N THR A 44 -5.35 -21.88 41.54
CA THR A 44 -5.66 -20.64 42.22
C THR A 44 -4.84 -20.57 43.49
N ILE A 45 -3.83 -19.71 43.56
CA ILE A 45 -3.01 -19.46 44.74
C ILE A 45 -3.49 -18.16 45.39
N GLY A 46 -4.11 -18.26 46.56
CA GLY A 46 -4.58 -17.10 47.31
C GLY A 46 -6.07 -16.77 47.18
N ARG A 47 -6.47 -15.64 47.76
CA ARG A 47 -7.86 -15.11 47.66
C ARG A 47 -8.12 -14.58 46.26
N THR A 48 -9.12 -15.16 45.62
CA THR A 48 -9.60 -14.61 44.33
C THR A 48 -10.79 -13.70 44.56
N TRP A 49 -10.80 -12.58 43.84
CA TRP A 49 -11.93 -11.68 43.80
C TRP A 49 -12.62 -11.84 42.46
N PRO A 50 -13.96 -11.82 42.42
CA PRO A 50 -14.65 -11.84 41.10
C PRO A 50 -14.23 -10.60 40.31
N ILE A 51 -13.96 -10.81 39.02
CA ILE A 51 -13.68 -9.70 38.08
C ILE A 51 -14.96 -8.88 37.99
N ALA A 52 -14.90 -7.62 38.43
CA ALA A 52 -16.05 -6.72 38.43
C ALA A 52 -16.36 -6.19 37.01
N GLU A 53 -15.40 -6.25 36.12
CA GLU A 53 -15.56 -5.81 34.73
C GLU A 53 -15.98 -7.02 33.84
N PRO A 54 -16.92 -6.80 32.92
CA PRO A 54 -17.28 -7.82 31.96
C PRO A 54 -16.05 -8.20 31.11
N ASP A 55 -15.97 -9.48 30.74
CA ASP A 55 -14.91 -9.96 29.86
C ASP A 55 -15.03 -9.23 28.51
N ALA A 56 -13.99 -8.46 28.16
CA ALA A 56 -13.95 -7.68 26.93
C ALA A 56 -14.14 -8.55 25.67
N LEU A 57 -13.67 -9.80 25.71
CA LEU A 57 -13.86 -10.73 24.59
C LEU A 57 -15.32 -11.11 24.45
N ALA A 58 -16.00 -11.45 25.56
CA ALA A 58 -17.43 -11.78 25.57
C ALA A 58 -18.28 -10.57 25.13
N GLU A 59 -17.90 -9.36 25.51
CA GLU A 59 -18.58 -8.14 25.07
C GLU A 59 -18.40 -7.90 23.56
N ILE A 60 -17.19 -8.11 23.02
CA ILE A 60 -16.93 -8.01 21.58
C ILE A 60 -17.74 -9.06 20.81
N GLU A 61 -17.73 -10.31 21.25
CA GLU A 61 -18.49 -11.39 20.61
C GLU A 61 -20.00 -11.11 20.61
N ALA A 62 -20.55 -10.63 21.72
CA ALA A 62 -21.93 -10.23 21.82
C ALA A 62 -22.27 -9.07 20.86
N LYS A 63 -21.40 -8.07 20.74
CA LYS A 63 -21.57 -6.96 19.79
C LYS A 63 -21.47 -7.42 18.34
N VAL A 64 -20.51 -8.30 18.02
CA VAL A 64 -20.37 -8.84 16.66
C VAL A 64 -21.64 -9.58 16.22
N ALA A 65 -22.26 -10.35 17.11
CA ALA A 65 -23.52 -11.05 16.80
C ALA A 65 -24.69 -10.09 16.49
N THR A 66 -24.64 -8.86 16.94
CA THR A 66 -25.67 -7.84 16.66
C THR A 66 -25.41 -7.01 15.41
N LEU A 67 -24.23 -7.14 14.79
CA LEU A 67 -23.90 -6.41 13.58
C LEU A 67 -24.65 -6.98 12.37
N PRO A 68 -25.11 -6.12 11.45
CA PRO A 68 -25.69 -6.57 10.20
C PRO A 68 -24.68 -7.40 9.40
N SER A 69 -25.12 -8.49 8.77
CA SER A 69 -24.28 -9.30 7.87
C SER A 69 -23.74 -8.49 6.68
N ASP A 70 -24.44 -7.45 6.28
CA ASP A 70 -24.01 -6.48 5.26
C ASP A 70 -23.70 -5.13 5.90
N MET A 71 -22.44 -4.95 6.25
CA MET A 71 -21.93 -3.69 6.83
C MET A 71 -21.86 -2.55 5.81
N SER A 72 -21.93 -2.84 4.51
CA SER A 72 -21.80 -1.81 3.46
C SER A 72 -22.89 -0.75 3.57
N LYS A 73 -24.10 -1.16 3.97
CA LYS A 73 -25.24 -0.25 4.18
C LYS A 73 -25.07 0.68 5.38
N ALA A 74 -24.30 0.28 6.39
CA ALA A 74 -24.06 1.08 7.58
C ALA A 74 -23.13 2.27 7.29
N PHE A 75 -22.25 2.16 6.29
CA PHE A 75 -21.33 3.23 5.91
C PHE A 75 -21.96 4.27 4.96
N GLY A 76 -23.18 4.05 4.51
CA GLY A 76 -23.86 4.91 3.55
C GLY A 76 -23.21 4.89 2.15
N PRO A 77 -23.67 5.74 1.23
CA PRO A 77 -23.18 5.76 -0.15
C PRO A 77 -21.71 6.21 -0.22
N ARG A 78 -20.90 5.49 -1.01
CA ARG A 78 -19.44 5.67 -1.13
C ARG A 78 -19.01 7.08 -1.56
N ASP A 79 -19.80 7.74 -2.37
CA ASP A 79 -19.55 9.12 -2.82
C ASP A 79 -19.53 10.15 -1.67
N LYS A 80 -20.13 9.81 -0.55
CA LYS A 80 -20.16 10.65 0.68
C LYS A 80 -19.02 10.35 1.65
N TRP A 81 -18.23 9.31 1.41
CA TRP A 81 -17.14 8.97 2.32
C TRP A 81 -16.04 10.02 2.28
N SER A 82 -15.78 10.65 3.43
CA SER A 82 -14.71 11.66 3.56
C SER A 82 -13.34 11.07 3.28
N ALA A 83 -13.14 9.79 3.58
CA ALA A 83 -11.91 9.05 3.31
C ALA A 83 -11.60 8.89 1.80
N LEU A 84 -12.57 9.13 0.91
CA LEU A 84 -12.37 9.11 -0.54
C LEU A 84 -12.23 10.51 -1.16
N LYS A 85 -12.27 11.56 -0.35
CA LYS A 85 -12.13 12.94 -0.83
C LYS A 85 -10.66 13.32 -0.95
N ALA A 86 -10.16 13.32 -2.16
CA ALA A 86 -8.80 13.75 -2.45
C ALA A 86 -8.68 15.29 -2.40
N ALA A 87 -7.52 15.78 -1.96
CA ALA A 87 -7.20 17.19 -2.00
C ALA A 87 -7.08 17.69 -3.46
N PRO A 88 -7.62 18.87 -3.78
CA PRO A 88 -7.55 19.40 -5.13
C PRO A 88 -6.15 19.94 -5.44
N LEU A 89 -5.67 19.68 -6.66
CA LEU A 89 -4.47 20.29 -7.24
C LEU A 89 -4.78 20.89 -8.61
N GLY A 90 -4.00 21.91 -8.99
CA GLY A 90 -3.99 22.41 -10.37
C GLY A 90 -3.32 21.43 -11.33
N VAL A 91 -3.43 21.69 -12.63
CA VAL A 91 -2.75 20.91 -13.67
C VAL A 91 -1.38 21.51 -13.97
N ALA A 92 -0.33 20.69 -14.02
CA ALA A 92 1.00 21.13 -14.42
C ALA A 92 1.01 21.55 -15.88
N GLY A 93 1.25 22.84 -16.13
CA GLY A 93 1.31 23.43 -17.50
C GLY A 93 2.66 23.27 -18.19
N ALA A 94 3.73 23.09 -17.42
CA ALA A 94 5.10 22.93 -17.91
C ALA A 94 5.90 22.03 -16.95
N ASP A 95 7.04 21.54 -17.44
CA ASP A 95 7.99 20.83 -16.60
C ASP A 95 8.69 21.81 -15.65
N ARG A 96 8.76 21.45 -14.39
CA ARG A 96 9.41 22.25 -13.37
C ARG A 96 10.01 21.36 -12.28
N VAL A 97 11.20 21.72 -11.83
CA VAL A 97 11.81 21.09 -10.67
C VAL A 97 11.96 22.13 -9.57
N ARG A 98 11.53 21.79 -8.37
CA ARG A 98 11.67 22.65 -7.19
C ARG A 98 12.02 21.83 -5.95
N SER A 99 12.58 22.49 -4.96
CA SER A 99 12.96 21.86 -3.70
C SER A 99 12.19 22.47 -2.54
N VAL A 100 11.71 21.63 -1.63
CA VAL A 100 10.93 22.03 -0.46
C VAL A 100 11.51 21.35 0.78
N VAL A 101 11.54 22.07 1.90
CA VAL A 101 11.82 21.50 3.23
C VAL A 101 10.48 21.34 3.94
N PRO A 102 10.06 20.09 4.28
CA PRO A 102 8.77 19.84 4.90
C PRO A 102 8.83 20.08 6.41
N PHE A 103 8.84 21.35 6.83
CA PHE A 103 8.81 21.68 8.26
C PHE A 103 7.55 21.15 8.95
N TYR A 104 7.76 20.60 10.13
CA TYR A 104 6.69 20.23 11.05
C TYR A 104 6.73 21.12 12.27
N THR A 105 5.59 21.68 12.64
CA THR A 105 5.44 22.52 13.83
C THR A 105 4.60 21.75 14.85
N LEU A 106 5.05 21.73 16.11
CA LEU A 106 4.34 21.05 17.19
C LEU A 106 3.08 21.83 17.56
N ASP A 107 1.97 21.12 17.70
CA ASP A 107 0.68 21.67 18.11
C ASP A 107 0.48 21.66 19.63
N PHE A 108 1.37 20.98 20.37
CA PHE A 108 1.36 20.84 21.84
C PHE A 108 2.78 20.78 22.39
N ASP A 109 2.90 21.00 23.71
CA ASP A 109 4.19 20.87 24.41
C ASP A 109 4.56 19.40 24.58
N ILE A 110 5.81 19.05 24.29
CA ILE A 110 6.37 17.74 24.64
C ILE A 110 7.08 17.88 25.97
N THR A 111 6.59 17.19 27.00
CA THR A 111 7.14 17.24 28.35
C THR A 111 7.81 15.94 28.74
N LEU A 112 8.87 16.04 29.57
CA LEU A 112 9.53 14.88 30.19
C LEU A 112 8.70 14.36 31.38
N PRO A 113 8.92 13.10 31.80
CA PRO A 113 8.44 12.64 33.09
C PRO A 113 8.96 13.58 34.19
N GLY A 114 8.06 14.23 34.94
CA GLY A 114 8.40 15.27 35.92
C GLY A 114 8.03 16.68 35.48
N GLY A 115 7.36 16.87 34.32
CA GLY A 115 6.71 18.13 33.92
C GLY A 115 7.61 19.16 33.24
N LYS A 116 8.90 18.91 33.10
CA LYS A 116 9.82 19.81 32.36
C LYS A 116 9.53 19.76 30.88
N THR A 117 9.22 20.88 30.25
CA THR A 117 9.03 20.98 28.79
C THR A 117 10.35 20.70 28.06
N LEU A 118 10.33 19.72 27.16
CA LEU A 118 11.43 19.37 26.27
C LEU A 118 11.37 20.20 24.99
N TYR A 119 10.21 20.23 24.36
CA TYR A 119 9.92 21.05 23.18
C TYR A 119 8.59 21.76 23.36
N PRO A 120 8.55 23.09 23.27
CA PRO A 120 7.32 23.84 23.42
C PRO A 120 6.44 23.76 22.18
N LYS A 121 5.16 23.98 22.34
CA LYS A 121 4.22 24.24 21.25
C LYS A 121 4.78 25.33 20.34
N GLY A 122 4.67 25.15 19.02
CA GLY A 122 5.23 26.04 18.01
C GLY A 122 6.68 25.72 17.62
N PHE A 123 7.35 24.78 18.31
CA PHE A 123 8.67 24.33 17.90
C PHE A 123 8.60 23.67 16.52
N ALA A 124 9.38 24.23 15.57
CA ALA A 124 9.42 23.74 14.19
C ALA A 124 10.72 22.99 13.91
N PHE A 125 10.62 21.84 13.28
CA PHE A 125 11.79 21.05 12.87
C PHE A 125 11.58 20.40 11.50
N ASN A 126 12.69 19.99 10.87
CA ASN A 126 12.66 19.26 9.63
C ASN A 126 12.67 17.74 9.92
N PRO A 127 11.58 17.01 9.65
CA PRO A 127 11.53 15.57 9.90
C PRO A 127 12.58 14.77 9.12
N LEU A 128 13.00 15.26 7.94
CA LEU A 128 13.96 14.57 7.08
C LEU A 128 15.39 14.52 7.63
N THR A 129 15.66 15.23 8.73
CA THR A 129 16.92 15.07 9.48
C THR A 129 16.95 13.78 10.29
N TYR A 130 15.79 13.23 10.63
CA TYR A 130 15.64 12.06 11.50
C TYR A 130 15.09 10.84 10.75
N VAL A 131 14.23 11.07 9.77
CA VAL A 131 13.51 10.01 9.04
C VAL A 131 13.77 10.15 7.54
N LYS A 132 13.96 9.02 6.85
CA LYS A 132 14.06 8.98 5.40
C LYS A 132 12.70 8.65 4.79
N LEU A 133 12.39 9.30 3.67
CA LEU A 133 11.30 8.91 2.80
C LEU A 133 11.79 7.74 1.90
N PRO A 134 11.41 6.50 2.17
CA PRO A 134 12.00 5.33 1.50
C PRO A 134 11.53 5.18 0.05
N GLN A 135 10.37 5.77 -0.27
CA GLN A 135 9.70 5.61 -1.56
C GLN A 135 9.35 6.98 -2.14
N ARG A 136 9.33 7.05 -3.48
CA ARG A 136 8.83 8.24 -4.15
C ARG A 136 7.31 8.31 -4.07
N LEU A 137 6.80 9.53 -4.03
CA LEU A 137 5.35 9.78 -4.13
C LEU A 137 5.05 10.27 -5.54
N VAL A 138 4.16 9.60 -6.24
CA VAL A 138 3.69 9.96 -7.59
C VAL A 138 2.27 10.50 -7.44
N VAL A 139 2.13 11.82 -7.49
CA VAL A 139 0.83 12.50 -7.30
C VAL A 139 0.23 12.84 -8.64
N VAL A 140 -0.98 12.36 -8.90
CA VAL A 140 -1.62 12.50 -10.22
C VAL A 140 -3.12 12.74 -10.10
N HIS A 141 -3.71 13.35 -11.13
CA HIS A 141 -5.15 13.33 -11.33
C HIS A 141 -5.58 11.99 -11.96
N ARG A 142 -6.85 11.64 -11.84
CA ARG A 142 -7.42 10.43 -12.45
C ARG A 142 -7.08 10.30 -13.94
N GLN A 143 -7.14 11.39 -14.70
CA GLN A 143 -6.85 11.42 -16.13
C GLN A 143 -5.39 11.03 -16.45
N ASP A 144 -4.46 11.30 -15.54
CA ASP A 144 -3.03 11.03 -15.71
C ASP A 144 -2.60 9.69 -15.09
N LEU A 145 -3.54 8.88 -14.58
CA LEU A 145 -3.24 7.61 -13.92
C LEU A 145 -2.50 6.63 -14.86
N GLY A 146 -2.88 6.59 -16.15
CA GLY A 146 -2.19 5.78 -17.14
C GLY A 146 -0.71 6.16 -17.29
N TRP A 147 -0.38 7.44 -17.23
CA TRP A 147 1.00 7.93 -17.21
C TRP A 147 1.70 7.50 -15.90
N ALA A 148 1.05 7.68 -14.75
CA ALA A 148 1.61 7.30 -13.46
C ALA A 148 1.98 5.82 -13.41
N LEU A 149 1.08 4.93 -13.86
CA LEU A 149 1.32 3.48 -13.88
C LEU A 149 2.51 3.06 -14.76
N ARG A 150 2.83 3.85 -15.79
CA ARG A 150 4.00 3.60 -16.64
C ARG A 150 5.28 4.16 -16.07
N SER A 151 5.21 5.31 -15.39
CA SER A 151 6.37 6.06 -14.88
C SER A 151 6.78 5.68 -13.47
N ALA A 152 5.84 5.14 -12.68
CA ALA A 152 6.07 4.74 -11.31
C ALA A 152 6.84 3.41 -11.25
N ARG A 153 7.77 3.32 -10.30
CA ARG A 153 8.44 2.07 -9.88
C ARG A 153 7.46 1.22 -9.07
N ALA A 154 7.76 -0.07 -8.93
CA ALA A 154 6.92 -0.96 -8.13
C ALA A 154 6.77 -0.50 -6.67
N SER A 155 7.82 0.10 -6.11
CA SER A 155 7.87 0.61 -4.73
C SER A 155 7.22 1.98 -4.53
N ASP A 156 6.90 2.72 -5.61
CA ASP A 156 6.37 4.09 -5.48
C ASP A 156 4.94 4.10 -4.97
N PHE A 157 4.59 5.07 -4.13
CA PHE A 157 3.23 5.35 -3.74
C PHE A 157 2.55 6.26 -4.77
N ILE A 158 1.42 5.80 -5.29
CA ILE A 158 0.57 6.60 -6.19
C ILE A 158 -0.51 7.27 -5.37
N LEU A 159 -0.54 8.61 -5.40
CA LEU A 159 -1.54 9.42 -4.70
C LEU A 159 -2.44 10.11 -5.74
N LEU A 160 -3.73 9.96 -5.54
CA LEU A 160 -4.76 10.57 -6.38
C LEU A 160 -5.13 11.94 -5.83
N ALA A 161 -4.97 12.97 -6.66
CA ALA A 161 -5.44 14.32 -6.40
C ALA A 161 -6.77 14.58 -7.11
N ALA A 162 -7.63 15.40 -6.52
CA ALA A 162 -8.84 15.85 -7.17
C ALA A 162 -8.54 16.94 -8.24
N LEU A 163 -9.32 16.94 -9.30
CA LEU A 163 -9.33 18.02 -10.29
C LEU A 163 -10.72 18.67 -10.27
N GLY A 164 -10.81 19.84 -9.66
CA GLY A 164 -12.10 20.51 -9.42
C GLY A 164 -13.04 19.64 -8.56
N ALA A 165 -14.26 19.43 -9.01
CA ALA A 165 -15.24 18.57 -8.34
C ALA A 165 -15.08 17.08 -8.64
N GLN A 166 -14.14 16.70 -9.53
CA GLN A 166 -13.94 15.31 -9.92
C GLN A 166 -13.02 14.61 -8.91
N ASN A 167 -13.61 13.75 -8.10
CA ASN A 167 -12.91 12.82 -7.23
C ASN A 167 -12.87 11.45 -7.93
N GLY A 168 -11.70 10.81 -7.93
CA GLY A 168 -11.60 9.41 -8.32
C GLY A 168 -11.82 8.53 -7.09
N ASP A 169 -12.50 7.41 -7.27
CA ASP A 169 -12.54 6.37 -6.24
C ASP A 169 -11.20 5.59 -6.28
N ALA A 170 -10.33 5.86 -5.31
CA ALA A 170 -9.01 5.24 -5.23
C ALA A 170 -9.08 3.73 -5.01
N ILE A 171 -10.14 3.23 -4.36
CA ILE A 171 -10.33 1.80 -4.10
C ILE A 171 -10.67 1.10 -5.42
N ASP A 172 -11.68 1.61 -6.15
CA ASP A 172 -12.08 1.08 -7.46
C ASP A 172 -10.91 1.11 -8.46
N LEU A 173 -10.13 2.18 -8.46
CA LEU A 173 -8.94 2.30 -9.30
C LEU A 173 -7.83 1.32 -8.89
N SER A 174 -7.65 1.06 -7.59
CA SER A 174 -6.69 0.08 -7.11
C SER A 174 -7.06 -1.34 -7.53
N GLU A 175 -8.34 -1.70 -7.41
CA GLU A 175 -8.87 -3.00 -7.85
C GLU A 175 -8.69 -3.19 -9.37
N LYS A 176 -9.04 -2.18 -10.18
CA LYS A 176 -8.92 -2.23 -11.64
C LYS A 176 -7.49 -2.29 -12.16
N THR A 177 -6.56 -1.68 -11.45
CA THR A 177 -5.16 -1.60 -11.90
C THR A 177 -4.25 -2.63 -11.27
N GLY A 178 -4.70 -3.32 -10.21
CA GLY A 178 -3.89 -4.24 -9.43
C GLY A 178 -2.76 -3.54 -8.65
N ARG A 179 -2.85 -2.21 -8.47
CA ARG A 179 -1.88 -1.39 -7.74
C ARG A 179 -2.55 -0.56 -6.67
N SER A 180 -1.92 -0.50 -5.50
CA SER A 180 -2.41 0.35 -4.42
C SER A 180 -2.36 1.82 -4.84
N ILE A 181 -3.50 2.47 -4.83
CA ILE A 181 -3.68 3.89 -5.10
C ILE A 181 -4.27 4.52 -3.85
N TYR A 182 -3.63 5.56 -3.36
CA TYR A 182 -4.05 6.28 -2.16
C TYR A 182 -4.64 7.62 -2.55
N ILE A 183 -5.40 8.24 -1.69
CA ILE A 183 -5.84 9.61 -1.89
C ILE A 183 -4.81 10.60 -1.33
N LEU A 184 -4.68 11.75 -1.98
CA LEU A 184 -3.91 12.87 -1.45
C LEU A 184 -4.75 13.58 -0.40
N GLU A 185 -4.32 13.56 0.85
CA GLU A 185 -4.94 14.33 1.91
C GLU A 185 -4.49 15.80 1.87
N GLU A 186 -5.37 16.72 2.28
CA GLU A 186 -5.07 18.15 2.32
C GLU A 186 -3.85 18.47 3.20
N ARG A 187 -3.70 17.77 4.32
CA ARG A 187 -2.55 17.91 5.21
C ARG A 187 -1.23 17.52 4.54
N VAL A 188 -1.23 16.47 3.73
CA VAL A 188 -0.05 16.03 2.97
C VAL A 188 0.29 17.03 1.88
N LYS A 189 -0.72 17.51 1.13
CA LYS A 189 -0.57 18.56 0.13
C LYS A 189 0.11 19.79 0.70
N GLN A 190 -0.37 20.29 1.83
CA GLN A 190 0.18 21.49 2.49
C GLN A 190 1.62 21.27 2.97
N ARG A 191 1.90 20.16 3.64
CA ARG A 191 3.26 19.85 4.13
C ARG A 191 4.30 19.70 3.04
N LEU A 192 3.93 19.10 1.94
CA LEU A 192 4.82 18.91 0.79
C LEU A 192 4.82 20.13 -0.14
N GLY A 193 3.98 21.12 0.12
CA GLY A 193 3.82 22.32 -0.72
C GLY A 193 3.38 21.97 -2.14
N LEU A 194 2.49 21.00 -2.30
CA LEU A 194 1.99 20.57 -3.61
C LEU A 194 0.97 21.57 -4.14
N THR A 195 1.14 21.99 -5.39
CA THR A 195 0.25 22.95 -6.04
C THR A 195 -0.36 22.41 -7.32
N VAL A 196 0.38 21.58 -8.04
CA VAL A 196 -0.02 21.01 -9.34
C VAL A 196 0.30 19.51 -9.40
N ALA A 197 -0.41 18.82 -10.29
CA ALA A 197 -0.15 17.43 -10.66
C ALA A 197 -0.15 17.32 -12.20
N PRO A 198 0.55 16.33 -12.79
CA PRO A 198 1.37 15.31 -12.16
C PRO A 198 2.68 15.82 -11.57
N VAL A 199 3.06 15.28 -10.43
CA VAL A 199 4.33 15.58 -9.77
C VAL A 199 4.91 14.32 -9.12
N ILE A 200 6.21 14.13 -9.23
CA ILE A 200 6.96 13.10 -8.50
C ILE A 200 7.74 13.78 -7.39
N VAL A 201 7.58 13.29 -6.17
CA VAL A 201 8.27 13.77 -4.98
C VAL A 201 9.27 12.72 -4.53
N GLU A 202 10.53 13.09 -4.39
CA GLU A 202 11.58 12.22 -3.87
C GLU A 202 12.49 12.99 -2.90
N GLN A 203 13.08 12.26 -1.96
CA GLN A 203 13.98 12.88 -1.00
C GLN A 203 15.38 13.00 -1.57
N SER A 204 15.99 14.18 -1.37
CA SER A 204 17.41 14.43 -1.63
C SER A 204 18.02 15.10 -0.40
N GLY A 205 18.82 14.34 0.36
CA GLY A 205 19.34 14.79 1.64
C GLY A 205 18.22 15.13 2.63
N THR A 206 18.21 16.38 3.12
CA THR A 206 17.20 16.90 4.06
C THR A 206 16.08 17.69 3.37
N ARG A 207 15.92 17.55 2.06
CA ARG A 207 14.92 18.24 1.25
C ARG A 207 14.13 17.27 0.43
N LEU A 208 12.95 17.69 0.00
CA LEU A 208 12.15 17.02 -1.02
C LEU A 208 12.36 17.73 -2.35
N VAL A 209 12.61 16.95 -3.39
CA VAL A 209 12.66 17.42 -4.79
C VAL A 209 11.32 17.05 -5.42
N LEU A 210 10.63 18.06 -5.95
CA LEU A 210 9.35 17.95 -6.62
C LEU A 210 9.57 18.18 -8.11
N THR A 211 9.38 17.12 -8.90
CA THR A 211 9.44 17.18 -10.37
C THR A 211 8.03 17.19 -10.93
N GLU A 212 7.60 18.33 -11.42
CA GLU A 212 6.31 18.55 -12.05
C GLU A 212 6.41 18.26 -13.55
N TYR A 213 5.41 17.56 -14.11
CA TYR A 213 5.43 17.10 -15.51
C TYR A 213 4.35 17.78 -16.34
N GLY A 214 4.76 18.58 -17.29
CA GLY A 214 3.89 19.25 -18.23
C GLY A 214 3.32 18.31 -19.31
N PRO A 215 2.45 18.84 -20.18
CA PRO A 215 1.78 18.04 -21.23
C PRO A 215 2.74 17.35 -22.19
N LYS A 216 3.84 18.02 -22.56
CA LYS A 216 4.84 17.49 -23.51
C LYS A 216 5.53 16.25 -22.97
N SER A 217 6.03 16.28 -21.74
CA SER A 217 6.72 15.17 -21.11
C SER A 217 5.79 14.01 -20.82
N ARG A 218 4.53 14.29 -20.49
CA ARG A 218 3.50 13.24 -20.33
C ARG A 218 3.23 12.51 -21.64
N ALA A 219 3.11 13.24 -22.75
CA ALA A 219 2.90 12.67 -24.08
C ALA A 219 4.09 11.85 -24.55
N ALA A 220 5.33 12.34 -24.36
CA ALA A 220 6.54 11.64 -24.73
C ALA A 220 6.69 10.29 -23.99
N ALA A 221 6.41 10.25 -22.70
CA ALA A 221 6.43 9.02 -21.90
C ALA A 221 5.34 8.02 -22.35
N THR A 222 4.28 8.49 -22.98
CA THR A 222 3.22 7.64 -23.54
C THR A 222 3.65 7.05 -24.88
N ALA A 223 4.33 7.83 -25.73
CA ALA A 223 4.78 7.40 -27.05
C ALA A 223 5.95 6.39 -27.00
N ALA A 224 6.91 6.58 -26.09
CA ALA A 224 8.09 5.72 -25.96
C ALA A 224 7.76 4.25 -25.69
N LYS A 225 6.69 3.93 -25.01
CA LYS A 225 6.27 2.54 -24.73
C LYS A 225 5.41 1.91 -25.83
N GLY A 226 4.86 2.72 -26.75
CA GLY A 226 4.16 2.23 -27.93
C GLY A 226 5.09 1.71 -29.03
N ALA A 227 6.36 2.17 -29.03
CA ALA A 227 7.36 1.78 -30.03
C ALA A 227 8.13 0.49 -29.70
N THR A 228 7.90 -0.11 -28.53
CA THR A 228 8.61 -1.33 -28.06
C THR A 228 7.70 -2.58 -28.07
N ARG A 229 6.62 -2.55 -28.88
CA ARG A 229 5.75 -3.71 -29.10
C ARG A 229 5.85 -4.21 -30.52
#